data_4e4dfa53f25b9608c9a934ad9f8e7339
#
_entry.id   4e4dfa53f25b9608c9a934ad9f8e7339
#
_cell.length_a   1.000
_cell.length_b   1.000
_cell.length_c   1.000
_cell.angle_alpha   90.00
_cell.angle_beta   90.00
_cell.angle_gamma   90.00
#
_symmetry.space_group_name_H-M   'P 1'
#
loop_
_entity.id
_entity.type
_entity.pdbx_description
1 polymer ?
#
loop_
_entity_poly.entity_id
_entity_poly.type
_entity_poly.pdbx_seq_one_letter_code
_entity_poly.pdbx_strand_id
1 'polypeptide(L)'
;MTDFQFLLFIPEFTALMEGKNYPIWASQFHPEKNPYEWTRHYTEIPHSKHAMISSAYFADFFVEQACQNYRKFESRSLEEENLIYNYPPQYLGKEEIDFTMEQIYVF
;
A
#
# COMPACT_ATOMS: atom_id res chain seq x y z
N MET A 1 -17.28 20.64 -10.16
CA MET A 1 -17.43 19.19 -10.43
C MET A 1 -16.21 18.51 -9.78
N THR A 2 -16.45 17.53 -8.93
CA THR A 2 -15.34 16.78 -8.32
C THR A 2 -14.74 15.84 -9.35
N ASP A 3 -13.40 15.82 -9.47
CA ASP A 3 -12.67 14.96 -10.40
C ASP A 3 -12.56 13.50 -9.91
N PHE A 4 -13.27 13.18 -8.84
CA PHE A 4 -13.28 11.85 -8.22
C PHE A 4 -14.69 11.25 -8.20
N GLN A 5 -14.75 9.93 -8.38
CA GLN A 5 -15.93 9.11 -8.16
C GLN A 5 -15.75 8.35 -6.84
N PHE A 6 -16.78 8.42 -5.99
CA PHE A 6 -16.80 7.64 -4.75
C PHE A 6 -17.25 6.22 -5.05
N LEU A 7 -16.40 5.23 -4.76
CA LEU A 7 -16.69 3.82 -4.97
C LEU A 7 -17.38 3.19 -3.77
N LEU A 8 -17.03 3.66 -2.57
CA LEU A 8 -17.66 3.23 -1.33
C LEU A 8 -17.83 4.45 -0.42
N PHE A 9 -19.09 4.79 -0.15
CA PHE A 9 -19.47 5.86 0.74
C PHE A 9 -20.21 5.27 1.95
N ILE A 10 -19.63 5.48 3.14
CA ILE A 10 -20.27 5.24 4.42
C ILE A 10 -20.78 6.59 4.91
N PRO A 11 -21.98 6.71 5.53
CA PRO A 11 -22.58 8.01 5.85
C PRO A 11 -21.66 9.01 6.57
N GLU A 12 -20.63 8.53 7.24
CA GLU A 12 -19.72 9.34 8.03
C GLU A 12 -18.38 9.65 7.31
N PHE A 13 -17.97 8.85 6.31
CA PHE A 13 -16.69 9.06 5.59
C PHE A 13 -16.64 8.32 4.25
N THR A 14 -15.71 8.75 3.39
CA THR A 14 -15.39 8.06 2.14
C THR A 14 -14.35 6.97 2.39
N ALA A 15 -14.67 5.72 2.10
CA ALA A 15 -13.76 4.59 2.27
C ALA A 15 -12.91 4.29 1.04
N LEU A 16 -13.45 4.49 -0.16
CA LEU A 16 -12.78 4.30 -1.45
C LEU A 16 -13.14 5.42 -2.42
N MET A 17 -12.18 5.84 -3.23
CA MET A 17 -12.42 6.80 -4.31
C MET A 17 -11.56 6.47 -5.55
N GLU A 18 -12.03 6.91 -6.70
CA GLU A 18 -11.34 6.78 -7.98
C GLU A 18 -11.35 8.11 -8.71
N GLY A 19 -10.23 8.43 -9.38
CA GLY A 19 -10.11 9.58 -10.27
C GLY A 19 -10.89 9.35 -11.56
N LYS A 20 -11.74 10.32 -11.97
CA LYS A 20 -12.55 10.20 -13.19
C LYS A 20 -11.72 10.25 -14.47
N ASN A 21 -10.64 11.04 -14.46
CA ASN A 21 -9.84 11.34 -15.64
C ASN A 21 -8.38 10.94 -15.48
N TYR A 22 -8.02 10.37 -14.34
CA TYR A 22 -6.64 10.02 -13.99
C TYR A 22 -6.59 8.64 -13.34
N PRO A 23 -5.54 7.86 -13.57
CA PRO A 23 -5.37 6.55 -12.93
C PRO A 23 -4.93 6.73 -11.46
N ILE A 24 -5.83 7.25 -10.64
CA ILE A 24 -5.61 7.51 -9.21
C ILE A 24 -6.72 6.82 -8.44
N TRP A 25 -6.32 5.97 -7.52
CA TRP A 25 -7.23 5.28 -6.57
C TRP A 25 -6.75 5.53 -5.15
N ALA A 26 -7.68 5.65 -4.22
CA ALA A 26 -7.35 5.82 -2.82
C ALA A 26 -8.27 5.00 -1.94
N SER A 27 -7.69 4.45 -0.86
CA SER A 27 -8.42 3.78 0.21
C SER A 27 -8.14 4.46 1.54
N GLN A 28 -9.14 4.53 2.41
CA GLN A 28 -9.00 5.03 3.76
C GLN A 28 -8.40 3.97 4.70
N PHE A 29 -8.55 2.71 4.38
CA PHE A 29 -8.04 1.58 5.14
C PHE A 29 -6.76 1.02 4.51
N HIS A 30 -6.05 0.18 5.28
CA HIS A 30 -4.86 -0.53 4.86
C HIS A 30 -5.21 -1.94 4.37
N PRO A 31 -5.33 -2.19 3.06
CA PRO A 31 -5.70 -3.51 2.55
C PRO A 31 -4.63 -4.57 2.79
N GLU A 32 -3.37 -4.18 2.93
CA GLU A 32 -2.24 -5.09 3.17
C GLU A 32 -2.22 -5.70 4.58
N LYS A 33 -2.93 -5.11 5.55
CA LYS A 33 -2.86 -5.56 6.94
C LYS A 33 -3.47 -6.94 7.17
N ASN A 34 -4.61 -7.24 6.56
CA ASN A 34 -5.30 -8.51 6.77
C ASN A 34 -4.43 -9.76 6.49
N PRO A 35 -3.66 -9.84 5.38
CA PRO A 35 -2.81 -10.99 5.15
C PRO A 35 -1.45 -10.94 5.87
N TYR A 36 -0.91 -9.75 6.17
CA TYR A 36 0.50 -9.64 6.55
C TYR A 36 0.75 -9.11 7.96
N GLU A 37 -0.21 -8.42 8.58
CA GLU A 37 -0.05 -7.84 9.91
C GLU A 37 -0.54 -8.79 11.01
N TRP A 38 0.39 -9.45 11.71
CA TRP A 38 0.12 -10.42 12.79
C TRP A 38 0.68 -9.94 14.13
N THR A 39 0.60 -8.65 14.40
CA THR A 39 1.12 -8.06 15.64
C THR A 39 0.15 -8.27 16.81
N ARG A 40 0.72 -8.34 18.03
CA ARG A 40 -0.06 -8.39 19.27
C ARG A 40 -0.76 -7.07 19.62
N HIS A 41 -0.33 -5.98 18.99
CA HIS A 41 -0.88 -4.65 19.23
C HIS A 41 -2.19 -4.37 18.47
N TYR A 42 -2.47 -5.11 17.40
CA TYR A 42 -3.65 -4.92 16.55
C TYR A 42 -4.44 -6.22 16.39
N THR A 43 -5.00 -6.69 17.52
CA THR A 43 -5.75 -7.95 17.60
C THR A 43 -7.08 -7.92 16.83
N GLU A 44 -7.57 -6.71 16.50
CA GLU A 44 -8.85 -6.51 15.80
C GLU A 44 -8.75 -6.62 14.28
N ILE A 45 -7.53 -6.79 13.73
CA ILE A 45 -7.37 -6.99 12.29
C ILE A 45 -7.92 -8.38 11.92
N PRO A 46 -8.95 -8.48 11.06
CA PRO A 46 -9.55 -9.76 10.72
C PRO A 46 -8.66 -10.56 9.77
N HIS A 47 -8.34 -11.81 10.18
CA HIS A 47 -7.53 -12.75 9.40
C HIS A 47 -8.34 -13.91 8.83
N SER A 48 -9.64 -13.72 8.64
CA SER A 48 -10.49 -14.73 8.03
C SER A 48 -10.13 -14.94 6.55
N LYS A 49 -10.47 -16.11 6.00
CA LYS A 49 -10.29 -16.39 4.58
C LYS A 49 -10.90 -15.30 3.67
N HIS A 50 -12.08 -14.81 4.03
CA HIS A 50 -12.76 -13.76 3.26
C HIS A 50 -12.02 -12.42 3.35
N ALA A 51 -11.52 -12.05 4.51
CA ALA A 51 -10.72 -10.84 4.67
C ALA A 51 -9.44 -10.89 3.81
N MET A 52 -8.74 -12.03 3.82
CA MET A 52 -7.54 -12.21 3.01
C MET A 52 -7.83 -12.15 1.51
N ILE A 53 -8.90 -12.80 1.03
CA ILE A 53 -9.30 -12.75 -0.38
C ILE A 53 -9.67 -11.32 -0.80
N SER A 54 -10.43 -10.61 0.04
CA SER A 54 -10.80 -9.23 -0.24
C SER A 54 -9.59 -8.31 -0.32
N SER A 55 -8.61 -8.52 0.56
CA SER A 55 -7.36 -7.75 0.56
C SER A 55 -6.49 -8.05 -0.66
N ALA A 56 -6.38 -9.32 -1.05
CA ALA A 56 -5.64 -9.74 -2.25
C ALA A 56 -6.19 -9.08 -3.52
N TYR A 57 -7.50 -8.89 -3.61
CA TYR A 57 -8.14 -8.19 -4.73
C TYR A 57 -7.54 -6.79 -4.98
N PHE A 58 -7.26 -6.03 -3.92
CA PHE A 58 -6.66 -4.70 -4.08
C PHE A 58 -5.23 -4.76 -4.61
N ALA A 59 -4.46 -5.78 -4.21
CA ALA A 59 -3.11 -5.98 -4.72
C ALA A 59 -3.14 -6.38 -6.21
N ASP A 60 -3.98 -7.33 -6.58
CA ASP A 60 -4.17 -7.77 -7.95
C ASP A 60 -4.60 -6.62 -8.85
N PHE A 61 -5.62 -5.87 -8.42
CA PHE A 61 -6.08 -4.66 -9.12
C PHE A 61 -4.97 -3.65 -9.34
N PHE A 62 -4.19 -3.33 -8.28
CA PHE A 62 -3.08 -2.38 -8.39
C PHE A 62 -2.02 -2.84 -9.39
N VAL A 63 -1.64 -4.12 -9.33
CA VAL A 63 -0.66 -4.70 -10.27
C VAL A 63 -1.19 -4.69 -11.70
N GLU A 64 -2.45 -5.04 -11.93
CA GLU A 64 -3.08 -4.97 -13.26
C GLU A 64 -3.04 -3.55 -13.82
N GLN A 65 -3.33 -2.53 -13.01
CA GLN A 65 -3.25 -1.13 -13.44
C GLN A 65 -1.80 -0.69 -13.69
N ALA A 66 -0.87 -1.09 -12.84
CA ALA A 66 0.55 -0.80 -13.00
C ALA A 66 1.12 -1.42 -14.30
N CYS A 67 0.69 -2.62 -14.65
CA CYS A 67 1.10 -3.31 -15.89
C CYS A 67 0.65 -2.59 -17.17
N GLN A 68 -0.31 -1.68 -17.10
CA GLN A 68 -0.73 -0.84 -18.23
C GLN A 68 0.19 0.37 -18.45
N ASN A 69 1.09 0.65 -17.51
CA ASN A 69 2.03 1.75 -17.61
C ASN A 69 3.36 1.28 -18.22
N TYR A 70 3.62 1.69 -19.45
CA TYR A 70 4.85 1.35 -20.18
C TYR A 70 5.96 2.40 -20.04
N ARG A 71 5.83 3.35 -19.14
CA ARG A 71 6.88 4.35 -18.89
C ARG A 71 8.10 3.67 -18.27
N LYS A 72 9.27 4.13 -18.72
CA LYS A 72 10.57 3.61 -18.25
C LYS A 72 11.47 4.79 -17.91
N PHE A 73 12.48 4.53 -17.10
CA PHE A 73 13.61 5.45 -16.97
C PHE A 73 14.33 5.61 -18.30
N GLU A 74 14.97 6.76 -18.52
CA GLU A 74 15.72 7.05 -19.76
C GLU A 74 16.87 6.07 -19.97
N SER A 75 17.47 5.57 -18.89
CA SER A 75 18.54 4.57 -18.93
C SER A 75 18.44 3.62 -17.73
N ARG A 76 19.05 2.44 -17.89
CA ARG A 76 19.18 1.48 -16.80
C ARG A 76 20.01 2.01 -15.63
N SER A 77 21.06 2.79 -15.91
CA SER A 77 21.89 3.43 -14.88
C SER A 77 21.04 4.37 -14.01
N LEU A 78 20.20 5.19 -14.64
CA LEU A 78 19.31 6.10 -13.92
C LEU A 78 18.27 5.35 -13.09
N GLU A 79 17.76 4.22 -13.57
CA GLU A 79 16.89 3.34 -12.80
C GLU A 79 17.61 2.78 -11.57
N GLU A 80 18.80 2.21 -11.77
CA GLU A 80 19.62 1.61 -10.70
C GLU A 80 20.00 2.65 -9.62
N GLU A 81 20.33 3.88 -10.01
CA GLU A 81 20.63 4.98 -9.08
C GLU A 81 19.45 5.39 -8.19
N ASN A 82 18.23 5.15 -8.65
CA ASN A 82 17.01 5.52 -7.92
C ASN A 82 16.39 4.35 -7.12
N LEU A 83 17.02 3.18 -7.09
CA LEU A 83 16.50 2.07 -6.31
C LEU A 83 16.72 2.26 -4.82
N ILE A 84 15.71 1.89 -4.02
CA ILE A 84 15.79 1.90 -2.56
C ILE A 84 16.92 0.98 -2.04
N TYR A 85 17.32 -0.01 -2.80
CA TYR A 85 18.41 -0.94 -2.49
C TYR A 85 19.80 -0.28 -2.42
N ASN A 86 19.94 0.97 -2.86
CA ASN A 86 21.18 1.75 -2.68
C ASN A 86 21.38 2.19 -1.22
N TYR A 87 20.34 2.08 -0.38
CA TYR A 87 20.38 2.47 1.02
C TYR A 87 20.34 1.22 1.91
N PRO A 88 21.23 1.12 2.93
CA PRO A 88 21.19 0.00 3.84
C PRO A 88 19.96 0.06 4.75
N PRO A 89 19.17 -1.02 4.86
CA PRO A 89 18.06 -1.05 5.77
C PRO A 89 18.54 -1.02 7.23
N GLN A 90 17.83 -0.30 8.08
CA GLN A 90 18.01 -0.28 9.53
C GLN A 90 16.87 -1.04 10.18
N TYR A 91 17.19 -1.99 11.05
CA TYR A 91 16.22 -2.85 11.74
C TYR A 91 15.97 -2.30 13.15
N LEU A 92 14.71 -1.95 13.44
CA LEU A 92 14.28 -1.38 14.72
C LEU A 92 13.73 -2.43 15.69
N GLY A 93 13.40 -3.63 15.22
CA GLY A 93 12.74 -4.67 16.02
C GLY A 93 13.55 -5.26 17.18
N LYS A 94 14.79 -4.82 17.39
CA LYS A 94 15.63 -5.21 18.54
C LYS A 94 15.65 -4.20 19.68
N GLU A 95 15.13 -3.00 19.44
CA GLU A 95 15.04 -1.98 20.46
C GLU A 95 13.69 -2.14 21.16
N GLU A 96 13.66 -2.08 22.49
CA GLU A 96 12.46 -2.16 23.34
C GLU A 96 11.53 -0.95 23.18
N ILE A 97 11.60 -0.28 22.04
CA ILE A 97 10.77 0.86 21.70
C ILE A 97 9.54 0.31 21.00
N ASP A 98 8.37 0.74 21.44
CA ASP A 98 7.03 0.39 20.93
C ASP A 98 6.82 0.88 19.47
N PHE A 99 7.77 0.53 18.58
CA PHE A 99 7.70 0.81 17.16
C PHE A 99 6.97 -0.32 16.44
N THR A 100 5.95 0.04 15.70
CA THR A 100 5.22 -0.87 14.81
C THR A 100 5.99 -1.20 13.52
N MET A 101 7.14 -0.54 13.29
CA MET A 101 7.98 -0.73 12.11
C MET A 101 9.20 -1.58 12.45
N GLU A 102 9.43 -2.64 11.72
CA GLU A 102 10.59 -3.52 11.90
C GLU A 102 11.81 -3.06 11.11
N GLN A 103 11.61 -2.36 10.01
CA GLN A 103 12.65 -1.95 9.08
C GLN A 103 12.39 -0.55 8.53
N ILE A 104 13.42 0.28 8.51
CA ILE A 104 13.39 1.60 7.89
C ILE A 104 14.57 1.81 6.94
N TYR A 105 14.40 2.73 5.99
CA TYR A 105 15.46 3.27 5.14
C TYR A 105 15.61 4.76 5.44
N VAL A 106 16.85 5.23 5.53
CA VAL A 106 17.17 6.65 5.77
C VAL A 106 17.85 7.19 4.52
N PHE A 107 17.26 8.21 3.91
CA PHE A 107 17.73 8.86 2.70
C PHE A 107 18.52 10.12 3.00
#